data_e0469d926804194fbad9434c64162cfe
#
_entry.id   e0469d926804194fbad9434c64162cfe
#
_cell.length_a   1.000
_cell.length_b   1.000
_cell.length_c   1.000
_cell.angle_alpha   90.00
_cell.angle_beta   90.00
_cell.angle_gamma   90.00
#
_symmetry.space_group_name_H-M   'P 1'
#
loop_
_entity.id
_entity.type
_entity.pdbx_description
1 polymer ?
#
loop_
_entity_poly.entity_id
_entity_poly.type
_entity_poly.pdbx_seq_one_letter_code
_entity_poly.pdbx_strand_id
1 'polypeptide(L)'
;MTETGRRGGRPRSERAEKAIIEAALDLLAEEPGLAGLSIEAVAARAGVGKTTIYRRWPSKDALILDALGAAKAPLPEPSGGSVRDDLVELALALTDERKNRYSRCFWNVAGGAERHPELYARYKRDIIEPRRDIVRRVLRRGVENGELRAGLDVEVAMSMLLGSLLPRRPQETVPAGHAEAVVDTLIRGIGTAAR
;
A
#
# COMPACT_ATOMS: atom_id res chain seq x y z
N MET A 1 -7.73 -53.08 -4.36
CA MET A 1 -6.98 -52.22 -3.43
C MET A 1 -6.97 -50.84 -4.00
N THR A 2 -7.86 -49.99 -3.51
CA THR A 2 -8.10 -48.66 -4.02
C THR A 2 -7.48 -47.66 -3.07
N GLU A 3 -6.44 -47.00 -3.53
CA GLU A 3 -5.73 -45.95 -2.82
C GLU A 3 -6.47 -44.60 -2.99
N THR A 4 -7.13 -44.19 -1.93
CA THR A 4 -7.89 -42.95 -1.86
C THR A 4 -6.92 -41.80 -1.52
N GLY A 5 -6.40 -41.13 -2.53
CA GLY A 5 -5.55 -39.95 -2.40
C GLY A 5 -6.28 -38.78 -1.75
N ARG A 6 -5.96 -38.43 -0.53
CA ARG A 6 -6.38 -37.22 0.21
C ARG A 6 -5.82 -35.97 -0.44
N ARG A 7 -6.50 -35.40 -1.46
CA ARG A 7 -6.28 -34.04 -1.96
C ARG A 7 -7.36 -33.12 -1.41
N GLY A 8 -7.24 -32.65 -0.16
CA GLY A 8 -8.28 -31.83 0.49
C GLY A 8 -7.81 -30.62 1.29
N GLY A 9 -6.52 -30.22 1.26
CA GLY A 9 -5.98 -29.19 2.15
C GLY A 9 -5.85 -27.77 1.56
N ARG A 10 -5.47 -27.64 0.29
CA ARG A 10 -5.06 -26.37 -0.32
C ARG A 10 -6.21 -25.37 -0.57
N PRO A 11 -7.35 -25.71 -1.19
CA PRO A 11 -8.40 -24.75 -1.51
C PRO A 11 -9.13 -24.17 -0.28
N ARG A 12 -9.36 -24.99 0.78
CA ARG A 12 -9.98 -24.54 2.04
C ARG A 12 -9.08 -23.59 2.82
N SER A 13 -7.77 -23.82 2.76
CA SER A 13 -6.75 -23.03 3.41
C SER A 13 -6.65 -21.62 2.83
N GLU A 14 -6.66 -21.48 1.50
CA GLU A 14 -6.60 -20.20 0.78
C GLU A 14 -7.90 -19.38 0.97
N ARG A 15 -9.07 -20.04 0.96
CA ARG A 15 -10.35 -19.38 1.25
C ARG A 15 -10.41 -18.82 2.67
N ALA A 16 -9.96 -19.59 3.66
CA ALA A 16 -9.92 -19.13 5.04
C ALA A 16 -8.95 -17.96 5.23
N GLU A 17 -7.80 -17.99 4.57
CA GLU A 17 -6.83 -16.90 4.60
C GLU A 17 -7.41 -15.62 4.03
N LYS A 18 -7.98 -15.68 2.84
CA LYS A 18 -8.63 -14.54 2.21
C LYS A 18 -9.73 -13.96 3.10
N ALA A 19 -10.60 -14.80 3.66
CA ALA A 19 -11.66 -14.36 4.57
C ALA A 19 -11.12 -13.68 5.84
N ILE A 20 -10.01 -14.18 6.40
CA ILE A 20 -9.37 -13.59 7.58
C ILE A 20 -8.77 -12.22 7.23
N ILE A 21 -8.07 -12.10 6.09
CA ILE A 21 -7.49 -10.84 5.63
C ILE A 21 -8.58 -9.80 5.35
N GLU A 22 -9.65 -10.18 4.65
CA GLU A 22 -10.78 -9.29 4.38
C GLU A 22 -11.46 -8.82 5.69
N ALA A 23 -11.71 -9.75 6.62
CA ALA A 23 -12.27 -9.41 7.93
C ALA A 23 -11.39 -8.46 8.74
N ALA A 24 -10.07 -8.64 8.70
CA ALA A 24 -9.13 -7.75 9.36
C ALA A 24 -9.14 -6.35 8.74
N LEU A 25 -9.16 -6.25 7.41
CA LEU A 25 -9.22 -4.97 6.69
C LEU A 25 -10.52 -4.23 6.95
N ASP A 26 -11.66 -4.94 6.95
CA ASP A 26 -12.95 -4.34 7.25
C ASP A 26 -12.99 -3.76 8.68
N LEU A 27 -12.51 -4.51 9.67
CA LEU A 27 -12.40 -4.04 11.05
C LEU A 27 -11.45 -2.85 11.20
N LEU A 28 -10.31 -2.85 10.49
CA LEU A 28 -9.39 -1.72 10.47
C LEU A 28 -9.99 -0.47 9.82
N ALA A 29 -10.92 -0.64 8.88
CA ALA A 29 -11.58 0.48 8.20
C ALA A 29 -12.79 1.05 8.98
N GLU A 30 -13.45 0.22 9.79
CA GLU A 30 -14.66 0.60 10.54
C GLU A 30 -14.36 1.47 11.75
N GLU A 31 -13.31 1.14 12.51
CA GLU A 31 -13.01 1.77 13.79
C GLU A 31 -11.78 2.69 13.71
N PRO A 32 -11.83 3.89 14.31
CA PRO A 32 -10.66 4.75 14.41
C PRO A 32 -9.54 4.09 15.22
N GLY A 33 -8.36 4.01 14.64
CA GLY A 33 -7.19 3.39 15.28
C GLY A 33 -7.22 1.87 15.19
N LEU A 34 -6.36 1.22 16.00
CA LEU A 34 -6.19 -0.24 16.02
C LEU A 34 -7.01 -0.92 17.12
N ALA A 35 -7.81 -0.16 17.88
CA ALA A 35 -8.55 -0.64 19.06
C ALA A 35 -9.66 -1.62 18.69
N GLY A 36 -10.36 -1.40 17.58
CA GLY A 36 -11.47 -2.24 17.11
C GLY A 36 -11.05 -3.61 16.59
N LEU A 37 -9.78 -3.80 16.26
CA LEU A 37 -9.29 -5.08 15.76
C LEU A 37 -8.81 -5.98 16.91
N SER A 38 -9.56 -7.04 17.17
CA SER A 38 -9.13 -8.17 18.02
C SER A 38 -9.16 -9.48 17.23
N ILE A 39 -8.37 -10.46 17.65
CA ILE A 39 -8.36 -11.79 17.01
C ILE A 39 -9.74 -12.44 17.10
N GLU A 40 -10.46 -12.18 18.21
CA GLU A 40 -11.83 -12.63 18.42
C GLU A 40 -12.80 -12.05 17.39
N ALA A 41 -12.73 -10.73 17.16
CA ALA A 41 -13.58 -10.06 16.19
C ALA A 41 -13.28 -10.53 14.76
N VAL A 42 -11.99 -10.69 14.41
CA VAL A 42 -11.59 -11.24 13.10
C VAL A 42 -12.09 -12.67 12.93
N ALA A 43 -11.92 -13.53 13.93
CA ALA A 43 -12.34 -14.93 13.88
C ALA A 43 -13.87 -15.04 13.69
N ALA A 44 -14.65 -14.24 14.44
CA ALA A 44 -16.10 -14.20 14.32
C ALA A 44 -16.54 -13.73 12.92
N ARG A 45 -15.95 -12.65 12.40
CA ARG A 45 -16.29 -12.09 11.07
C ARG A 45 -15.88 -13.02 9.93
N ALA A 46 -14.72 -13.65 10.03
CA ALA A 46 -14.23 -14.59 9.02
C ALA A 46 -14.88 -15.98 9.08
N GLY A 47 -15.69 -16.28 10.12
CA GLY A 47 -16.30 -17.58 10.31
C GLY A 47 -15.30 -18.71 10.60
N VAL A 48 -14.20 -18.39 11.30
CA VAL A 48 -13.12 -19.35 11.61
C VAL A 48 -12.82 -19.41 13.10
N GLY A 49 -12.20 -20.48 13.57
CA GLY A 49 -11.67 -20.56 14.93
C GLY A 49 -10.37 -19.76 15.09
N LYS A 50 -10.15 -19.18 16.29
CA LYS A 50 -8.90 -18.46 16.63
C LYS A 50 -7.62 -19.27 16.35
N THR A 51 -7.66 -20.57 16.59
CA THR A 51 -6.55 -21.48 16.28
C THR A 51 -6.16 -21.47 14.79
N THR A 52 -7.13 -21.26 13.89
CA THR A 52 -6.87 -21.13 12.45
C THR A 52 -6.09 -19.88 12.15
N ILE A 53 -6.36 -18.78 12.85
CA ILE A 53 -5.63 -17.51 12.72
C ILE A 53 -4.22 -17.68 13.29
N TYR A 54 -4.07 -18.11 14.54
CA TYR A 54 -2.77 -18.21 15.20
C TYR A 54 -1.80 -19.21 14.54
N ARG A 55 -2.31 -20.19 13.80
CA ARG A 55 -1.46 -21.09 13.02
C ARG A 55 -0.70 -20.38 11.91
N ARG A 56 -1.22 -19.24 11.39
CA ARG A 56 -0.63 -18.46 10.29
C ARG A 56 0.02 -17.17 10.77
N TRP A 57 -0.64 -16.49 11.68
CA TRP A 57 -0.18 -15.22 12.23
C TRP A 57 0.06 -15.37 13.73
N PRO A 58 1.32 -15.37 14.17
CA PRO A 58 1.66 -15.63 15.57
C PRO A 58 1.21 -14.48 16.50
N SER A 59 0.87 -13.31 15.95
CA SER A 59 0.39 -12.16 16.70
C SER A 59 -0.65 -11.36 15.90
N LYS A 60 -1.40 -10.51 16.61
CA LYS A 60 -2.32 -9.54 16.01
C LYS A 60 -1.58 -8.61 15.03
N ASP A 61 -0.40 -8.15 15.40
CA ASP A 61 0.42 -7.26 14.57
C ASP A 61 0.86 -7.92 13.27
N ALA A 62 1.21 -9.22 13.32
CA ALA A 62 1.55 -9.98 12.12
C ALA A 62 0.35 -10.06 11.15
N LEU A 63 -0.85 -10.28 11.67
CA LEU A 63 -2.07 -10.28 10.87
C LEU A 63 -2.37 -8.88 10.28
N ILE A 64 -2.23 -7.82 11.08
CA ILE A 64 -2.44 -6.44 10.61
C ILE A 64 -1.48 -6.10 9.46
N LEU A 65 -0.19 -6.42 9.61
CA LEU A 65 0.81 -6.13 8.57
C LEU A 65 0.53 -6.89 7.28
N ASP A 66 0.17 -8.16 7.37
CA ASP A 66 -0.17 -8.97 6.20
C ASP A 66 -1.44 -8.45 5.51
N ALA A 67 -2.47 -8.11 6.28
CA ALA A 67 -3.69 -7.50 5.77
C ALA A 67 -3.42 -6.16 5.06
N LEU A 68 -2.61 -5.28 5.67
CA LEU A 68 -2.22 -4.00 5.05
C LEU A 68 -1.40 -4.21 3.78
N GLY A 69 -0.52 -5.21 3.76
CA GLY A 69 0.23 -5.61 2.56
C GLY A 69 -0.71 -6.07 1.44
N ALA A 70 -1.66 -6.94 1.76
CA ALA A 70 -2.65 -7.46 0.81
C ALA A 70 -3.59 -6.35 0.27
N ALA A 71 -3.84 -5.30 1.04
CA ALA A 71 -4.62 -4.13 0.60
C ALA A 71 -3.88 -3.25 -0.41
N LYS A 72 -2.56 -3.39 -0.50
CA LYS A 72 -1.71 -2.64 -1.43
C LYS A 72 -1.46 -3.48 -2.68
N ALA A 73 -2.09 -3.14 -3.81
CA ALA A 73 -1.72 -3.79 -5.05
C ALA A 73 -0.25 -3.53 -5.39
N PRO A 74 0.41 -4.46 -6.07
CA PRO A 74 1.74 -4.22 -6.62
C PRO A 74 1.74 -2.95 -7.47
N LEU A 75 2.80 -2.15 -7.36
CA LEU A 75 3.02 -1.07 -8.32
C LEU A 75 3.57 -1.67 -9.62
N PRO A 76 3.25 -1.07 -10.77
CA PRO A 76 3.86 -1.47 -12.02
C PRO A 76 5.38 -1.26 -11.97
N GLU A 77 6.13 -2.12 -12.65
CA GLU A 77 7.55 -1.88 -12.88
C GLU A 77 7.69 -0.79 -13.95
N PRO A 78 8.49 0.26 -13.69
CA PRO A 78 8.71 1.32 -14.65
C PRO A 78 9.21 0.78 -15.99
N SER A 79 8.64 1.25 -17.09
CA SER A 79 8.97 0.78 -18.45
C SER A 79 10.38 1.13 -18.87
N GLY A 80 11.01 2.13 -18.24
CA GLY A 80 12.29 2.70 -18.64
C GLY A 80 12.18 3.72 -19.78
N GLY A 81 10.96 4.10 -20.15
CA GLY A 81 10.67 5.19 -21.07
C GLY A 81 10.95 6.58 -20.47
N SER A 82 10.14 7.58 -20.77
CA SER A 82 10.32 8.90 -20.15
C SER A 82 10.04 8.86 -18.66
N VAL A 83 10.74 9.67 -17.89
CA VAL A 83 10.48 9.83 -16.44
C VAL A 83 9.04 10.24 -16.19
N ARG A 84 8.50 11.10 -17.06
CA ARG A 84 7.10 11.55 -16.97
C ARG A 84 6.13 10.39 -17.07
N ASP A 85 6.28 9.53 -18.08
CA ASP A 85 5.32 8.45 -18.33
C ASP A 85 5.38 7.40 -17.23
N ASP A 86 6.57 7.04 -16.77
CA ASP A 86 6.74 6.12 -15.64
C ASP A 86 6.15 6.70 -14.33
N LEU A 87 6.32 8.02 -14.07
CA LEU A 87 5.71 8.65 -12.89
C LEU A 87 4.19 8.75 -13.01
N VAL A 88 3.63 8.98 -14.19
CA VAL A 88 2.18 8.97 -14.42
C VAL A 88 1.61 7.59 -14.17
N GLU A 89 2.22 6.54 -14.71
CA GLU A 89 1.78 5.16 -14.50
C GLU A 89 1.79 4.78 -13.00
N LEU A 90 2.86 5.13 -12.29
CA LEU A 90 2.98 4.92 -10.84
C LEU A 90 1.93 5.74 -10.07
N ALA A 91 1.71 7.00 -10.44
CA ALA A 91 0.74 7.88 -9.81
C ALA A 91 -0.70 7.35 -9.98
N LEU A 92 -1.07 6.89 -11.18
CA LEU A 92 -2.36 6.26 -11.46
C LEU A 92 -2.55 4.99 -10.62
N ALA A 93 -1.53 4.15 -10.53
CA ALA A 93 -1.57 2.93 -9.71
C ALA A 93 -1.72 3.24 -8.21
N LEU A 94 -1.13 4.33 -7.73
CA LEU A 94 -1.25 4.78 -6.34
C LEU A 94 -2.63 5.36 -6.01
N THR A 95 -3.28 5.98 -7.00
CA THR A 95 -4.59 6.64 -6.85
C THR A 95 -5.76 5.77 -7.30
N ASP A 96 -5.54 4.53 -7.75
CA ASP A 96 -6.60 3.64 -8.23
C ASP A 96 -7.74 3.50 -7.20
N GLU A 97 -8.93 3.96 -7.58
CA GLU A 97 -10.12 4.01 -6.72
C GLU A 97 -10.53 2.66 -6.13
N ARG A 98 -10.28 1.55 -6.84
CA ARG A 98 -10.57 0.21 -6.32
C ARG A 98 -9.80 -0.12 -5.05
N LYS A 99 -8.75 0.66 -4.76
CA LYS A 99 -7.91 0.52 -3.57
C LYS A 99 -8.33 1.48 -2.46
N ASN A 100 -9.16 2.49 -2.73
CA ASN A 100 -9.64 3.48 -1.75
C ASN A 100 -10.49 2.88 -0.64
N ARG A 101 -11.11 1.70 -0.85
CA ARG A 101 -11.82 0.97 0.22
C ARG A 101 -10.97 0.83 1.49
N TYR A 102 -9.66 0.70 1.33
CA TYR A 102 -8.72 0.50 2.44
C TYR A 102 -7.89 1.74 2.78
N SER A 103 -8.18 2.90 2.19
CA SER A 103 -7.47 4.15 2.52
C SER A 103 -7.63 4.50 4.01
N ARG A 104 -8.78 4.20 4.61
CA ARG A 104 -9.02 4.37 6.06
C ARG A 104 -8.06 3.54 6.91
N CYS A 105 -7.73 2.31 6.49
CA CYS A 105 -6.78 1.47 7.23
C CYS A 105 -5.42 2.16 7.36
N PHE A 106 -4.94 2.82 6.30
CA PHE A 106 -3.70 3.62 6.35
C PHE A 106 -3.79 4.74 7.39
N TRP A 107 -4.86 5.54 7.36
CA TRP A 107 -5.05 6.64 8.28
C TRP A 107 -5.18 6.16 9.74
N ASN A 108 -5.85 5.05 9.95
CA ASN A 108 -6.00 4.44 11.27
C ASN A 108 -4.66 3.93 11.81
N VAL A 109 -3.84 3.31 10.98
CA VAL A 109 -2.50 2.87 11.37
C VAL A 109 -1.57 4.06 11.58
N ALA A 110 -1.58 5.06 10.70
CA ALA A 110 -0.77 6.27 10.84
C ALA A 110 -1.16 7.08 12.08
N GLY A 111 -2.47 7.24 12.34
CA GLY A 111 -2.98 7.89 13.55
C GLY A 111 -2.69 7.13 14.84
N GLY A 112 -2.41 5.83 14.75
CA GLY A 112 -1.98 4.99 15.86
C GLY A 112 -0.47 4.91 16.07
N ALA A 113 0.35 5.60 15.26
CA ALA A 113 1.81 5.49 15.27
C ALA A 113 2.45 5.74 16.64
N GLU A 114 1.97 6.74 17.39
CA GLU A 114 2.47 7.05 18.73
C GLU A 114 2.14 5.95 19.76
N ARG A 115 0.98 5.28 19.62
CA ARG A 115 0.54 4.22 20.53
C ARG A 115 1.11 2.85 20.17
N HIS A 116 1.49 2.66 18.91
CA HIS A 116 2.00 1.41 18.35
C HIS A 116 3.24 1.65 17.48
N PRO A 117 4.33 2.22 18.04
CA PRO A 117 5.48 2.65 17.26
C PRO A 117 6.17 1.51 16.52
N GLU A 118 6.27 0.32 17.12
CA GLU A 118 6.89 -0.86 16.50
C GLU A 118 6.09 -1.37 15.30
N LEU A 119 4.76 -1.45 15.43
CA LEU A 119 3.89 -1.85 14.33
C LEU A 119 4.00 -0.85 13.17
N TYR A 120 3.97 0.45 13.49
CA TYR A 120 4.11 1.49 12.47
C TYR A 120 5.48 1.46 11.79
N ALA A 121 6.55 1.26 12.55
CA ALA A 121 7.91 1.12 12.00
C ALA A 121 8.01 -0.08 11.04
N ARG A 122 7.43 -1.21 11.41
CA ARG A 122 7.36 -2.40 10.54
C ARG A 122 6.52 -2.13 9.28
N TYR A 123 5.33 -1.54 9.43
CA TYR A 123 4.48 -1.17 8.30
C TYR A 123 5.23 -0.26 7.32
N LYS A 124 5.93 0.75 7.85
CA LYS A 124 6.73 1.66 7.02
C LYS A 124 7.85 0.93 6.29
N ARG A 125 8.64 0.13 7.01
CA ARG A 125 9.78 -0.60 6.45
C ARG A 125 9.37 -1.67 5.43
N ASP A 126 8.37 -2.49 5.78
CA ASP A 126 8.06 -3.72 5.03
C ASP A 126 7.07 -3.49 3.88
N ILE A 127 6.27 -2.41 3.95
CA ILE A 127 5.21 -2.16 2.98
C ILE A 127 5.39 -0.81 2.25
N ILE A 128 5.72 0.27 2.96
CA ILE A 128 5.77 1.60 2.36
C ILE A 128 7.10 1.86 1.66
N GLU A 129 8.24 1.61 2.33
CA GLU A 129 9.56 1.92 1.75
C GLU A 129 9.84 1.16 0.45
N PRO A 130 9.53 -0.14 0.28
CA PRO A 130 9.71 -0.80 -1.01
C PRO A 130 8.95 -0.13 -2.17
N ARG A 131 7.77 0.43 -1.90
CA ARG A 131 6.98 1.16 -2.89
C ARG A 131 7.59 2.53 -3.20
N ARG A 132 8.11 3.21 -2.18
CA ARG A 132 8.86 4.48 -2.35
C ARG A 132 10.13 4.26 -3.14
N ASP A 133 10.81 3.13 -2.98
CA ASP A 133 12.01 2.79 -3.73
C ASP A 133 11.77 2.70 -5.24
N ILE A 134 10.58 2.27 -5.67
CA ILE A 134 10.23 2.27 -7.10
C ILE A 134 10.22 3.70 -7.65
N VAL A 135 9.53 4.61 -6.98
CA VAL A 135 9.48 6.04 -7.36
C VAL A 135 10.87 6.67 -7.30
N ARG A 136 11.63 6.36 -6.25
CA ARG A 136 13.01 6.85 -6.07
C ARG A 136 13.91 6.45 -7.22
N ARG A 137 13.82 5.21 -7.71
CA ARG A 137 14.59 4.73 -8.88
C ARG A 137 14.26 5.53 -10.14
N VAL A 138 12.97 5.82 -10.39
CA VAL A 138 12.56 6.63 -11.55
C VAL A 138 13.14 8.03 -11.48
N LEU A 139 13.03 8.69 -10.32
CA LEU A 139 13.56 10.05 -10.13
C LEU A 139 15.10 10.10 -10.27
N ARG A 140 15.83 9.13 -9.69
CA ARG A 140 17.29 9.03 -9.84
C ARG A 140 17.70 8.84 -11.29
N ARG A 141 17.03 7.93 -11.99
CA ARG A 141 17.27 7.74 -13.43
C ARG A 141 17.07 9.04 -14.21
N GLY A 142 16.03 9.81 -13.87
CA GLY A 142 15.79 11.10 -14.51
C GLY A 142 16.89 12.14 -14.28
N VAL A 143 17.53 12.12 -13.13
CA VAL A 143 18.71 12.95 -12.87
C VAL A 143 19.92 12.45 -13.66
N GLU A 144 20.13 11.14 -13.70
CA GLU A 144 21.26 10.51 -14.38
C GLU A 144 21.22 10.72 -15.90
N ASN A 145 20.02 10.63 -16.51
CA ASN A 145 19.85 10.81 -17.96
C ASN A 145 19.56 12.25 -18.39
N GLY A 146 19.49 13.21 -17.44
CA GLY A 146 19.31 14.64 -17.71
C GLY A 146 17.87 15.09 -18.00
N GLU A 147 16.87 14.23 -17.84
CA GLU A 147 15.46 14.65 -17.90
C GLU A 147 15.07 15.52 -16.69
N LEU A 148 15.70 15.26 -15.53
CA LEU A 148 15.53 16.07 -14.34
C LEU A 148 16.81 16.85 -14.03
N ARG A 149 16.66 17.99 -13.37
CA ARG A 149 17.78 18.89 -13.05
C ARG A 149 18.84 18.18 -12.21
N ALA A 150 20.10 18.44 -12.50
CA ALA A 150 21.22 18.03 -11.64
C ALA A 150 21.07 18.67 -10.23
N GLY A 151 21.40 17.89 -9.20
CA GLY A 151 21.28 18.34 -7.80
C GLY A 151 19.85 18.35 -7.27
N LEU A 152 18.89 17.68 -7.94
CA LEU A 152 17.55 17.46 -7.41
C LEU A 152 17.64 16.66 -6.11
N ASP A 153 17.01 17.18 -5.02
CA ASP A 153 16.74 16.37 -3.85
C ASP A 153 15.60 15.39 -4.15
N VAL A 154 15.97 14.14 -4.42
CA VAL A 154 15.05 13.06 -4.80
C VAL A 154 14.05 12.75 -3.70
N GLU A 155 14.45 12.85 -2.42
CA GLU A 155 13.57 12.56 -1.30
C GLU A 155 12.51 13.65 -1.13
N VAL A 156 12.88 14.91 -1.34
CA VAL A 156 11.93 16.03 -1.34
C VAL A 156 10.97 15.90 -2.53
N ALA A 157 11.47 15.67 -3.75
CA ALA A 157 10.63 15.49 -4.94
C ALA A 157 9.62 14.33 -4.77
N MET A 158 10.11 13.19 -4.27
CA MET A 158 9.26 12.04 -3.96
C MET A 158 8.20 12.38 -2.89
N SER A 159 8.57 13.12 -1.85
CA SER A 159 7.63 13.52 -0.80
C SER A 159 6.56 14.47 -1.32
N MET A 160 6.92 15.40 -2.22
CA MET A 160 5.97 16.29 -2.91
C MET A 160 5.00 15.49 -3.78
N LEU A 161 5.51 14.55 -4.59
CA LEU A 161 4.69 13.70 -5.44
C LEU A 161 3.70 12.88 -4.60
N LEU A 162 4.21 12.07 -3.68
CA LEU A 162 3.39 11.16 -2.89
C LEU A 162 2.40 11.91 -1.98
N GLY A 163 2.83 13.03 -1.39
CA GLY A 163 1.96 13.87 -0.55
C GLY A 163 0.81 14.50 -1.31
N SER A 164 1.00 14.81 -2.61
CA SER A 164 -0.05 15.37 -3.47
C SER A 164 -1.01 14.32 -4.01
N LEU A 165 -0.59 13.06 -4.14
CA LEU A 165 -1.42 11.95 -4.64
C LEU A 165 -2.33 11.35 -3.56
N LEU A 166 -1.96 11.50 -2.29
CA LEU A 166 -2.76 10.97 -1.19
C LEU A 166 -3.94 11.90 -0.87
N PRO A 167 -5.16 11.37 -0.69
CA PRO A 167 -6.28 12.18 -0.24
C PRO A 167 -5.96 12.79 1.14
N ARG A 168 -6.33 14.03 1.33
CA ARG A 168 -6.11 14.73 2.61
C ARG A 168 -7.03 14.21 3.73
N ARG A 169 -8.14 13.59 3.35
CA ARG A 169 -9.13 13.01 4.26
C ARG A 169 -9.58 11.63 3.75
N PRO A 170 -9.94 10.71 4.65
CA PRO A 170 -10.34 9.35 4.26
C PRO A 170 -11.55 9.25 3.31
N GLN A 171 -12.40 10.29 3.26
CA GLN A 171 -13.60 10.34 2.40
C GLN A 171 -13.39 11.14 1.12
N GLU A 172 -12.22 11.76 0.96
CA GLU A 172 -11.92 12.58 -0.22
C GLU A 172 -11.59 11.68 -1.41
N THR A 173 -12.30 11.87 -2.50
CA THR A 173 -11.99 11.21 -3.77
C THR A 173 -10.96 12.01 -4.54
N VAL A 174 -10.02 11.32 -5.18
CA VAL A 174 -9.04 11.95 -6.06
C VAL A 174 -9.73 12.27 -7.39
N PRO A 175 -9.73 13.54 -7.85
CA PRO A 175 -10.36 13.92 -9.12
C PRO A 175 -9.74 13.17 -10.31
N ALA A 176 -10.53 12.93 -11.35
CA ALA A 176 -10.00 12.41 -12.62
C ALA A 176 -8.94 13.36 -13.19
N GLY A 177 -7.85 12.79 -13.71
CA GLY A 177 -6.71 13.57 -14.23
C GLY A 177 -5.79 14.19 -13.15
N HIS A 178 -6.08 13.95 -11.86
CA HIS A 178 -5.26 14.50 -10.78
C HIS A 178 -3.83 13.94 -10.77
N ALA A 179 -3.68 12.65 -11.04
CA ALA A 179 -2.37 12.00 -11.06
C ALA A 179 -1.46 12.62 -12.13
N GLU A 180 -1.98 12.78 -13.34
CA GLU A 180 -1.27 13.42 -14.45
C GLU A 180 -0.96 14.89 -14.14
N ALA A 181 -1.93 15.63 -13.61
CA ALA A 181 -1.74 17.03 -13.26
C ALA A 181 -0.65 17.24 -12.19
N VAL A 182 -0.59 16.35 -11.19
CA VAL A 182 0.45 16.38 -10.15
C VAL A 182 1.82 16.09 -10.76
N VAL A 183 1.94 15.04 -11.58
CA VAL A 183 3.20 14.70 -12.26
C VAL A 183 3.64 15.83 -13.18
N ASP A 184 2.74 16.37 -14.02
CA ASP A 184 3.08 17.45 -14.95
C ASP A 184 3.53 18.72 -14.23
N THR A 185 2.88 19.05 -13.10
CA THR A 185 3.27 20.20 -12.28
C THR A 185 4.63 20.00 -11.64
N LEU A 186 4.87 18.79 -11.11
CA LEU A 186 6.16 18.44 -10.51
C LEU A 186 7.28 18.51 -11.57
N ILE A 187 7.10 17.86 -12.73
CA ILE A 187 8.12 17.83 -13.80
C ILE A 187 8.45 19.25 -14.29
N ARG A 188 7.48 20.15 -14.44
CA ARG A 188 7.76 21.55 -14.78
C ARG A 188 8.61 22.26 -13.72
N GLY A 189 8.44 21.93 -12.44
CA GLY A 189 9.20 22.52 -11.34
C GLY A 189 10.60 21.92 -11.13
N ILE A 190 10.80 20.66 -11.52
CA ILE A 190 12.06 19.92 -11.29
C ILE A 190 12.76 19.46 -12.58
N GLY A 191 12.12 19.64 -13.72
CA GLY A 191 12.69 19.34 -15.05
C GLY A 191 13.84 20.28 -15.42
N THR A 192 14.58 19.90 -16.43
CA THR A 192 15.53 20.81 -17.07
C THR A 192 14.76 21.83 -17.91
N ALA A 193 15.19 23.12 -17.89
CA ALA A 193 14.61 24.10 -18.80
C ALA A 193 14.73 23.59 -20.25
N ALA A 194 13.61 23.64 -21.00
CA ALA A 194 13.67 23.38 -22.45
C ALA A 194 14.67 24.37 -23.07
N ARG A 195 15.72 23.87 -23.70
CA ARG A 195 16.66 24.68 -24.46
C ARG A 195 16.04 25.13 -25.77
#